data_86cf7f0f4faa66b26e44983bdbad6536
#
_entry.id   86cf7f0f4faa66b26e44983bdbad6536
#
_cell.length_a   1.000
_cell.length_b   1.000
_cell.length_c   1.000
_cell.angle_alpha   90.00
_cell.angle_beta   90.00
_cell.angle_gamma   90.00
#
_symmetry.space_group_name_H-M   'P 1'
#
loop_
_entity.id
_entity.type
_entity.pdbx_description
1 polymer ?
#
loop_
_entity_poly.entity_id
_entity_poly.type
_entity_poly.pdbx_seq_one_letter_code
_entity_poly.pdbx_strand_id
1 'polypeptide(L)'
;MVTNLKIALAQLNPLVGDVIGNVDKLISVRSKLENSVDVLVAPELYISGYPIDDLVLREDFLDLVDKGLENLAKATKDCKSSIIVGAPRKEKNTIRNSVFVIENGDISTFRDKFELPNSGVFDEQRIFTPGNLSGPVNIKGVRIGIPICEDIWKENVIECLAESGAEIIVSINASPFTLSKNNERLSVAISRIRENELPLVY
;
A
#
# COMPACT_ATOMS: atom_id res chain seq x y z
N MET A 1 -7.29 13.68 -22.85
CA MET A 1 -5.87 13.34 -23.15
C MET A 1 -5.61 11.99 -22.52
N VAL A 2 -5.11 11.00 -23.25
CA VAL A 2 -4.71 9.73 -22.65
C VAL A 2 -3.43 9.98 -21.85
N THR A 3 -3.55 9.95 -20.54
CA THR A 3 -2.40 10.11 -19.64
C THR A 3 -1.76 8.75 -19.47
N ASN A 4 -0.57 8.53 -19.99
CA ASN A 4 0.20 7.31 -19.74
C ASN A 4 0.85 7.42 -18.37
N LEU A 5 0.49 6.53 -17.43
CA LEU A 5 1.12 6.40 -16.11
C LEU A 5 2.07 5.20 -16.12
N LYS A 6 3.34 5.43 -15.85
CA LYS A 6 4.35 4.37 -15.73
C LYS A 6 4.50 3.95 -14.28
N ILE A 7 4.10 2.72 -13.98
CA ILE A 7 4.13 2.14 -12.64
C ILE A 7 5.25 1.09 -12.55
N ALA A 8 6.11 1.20 -11.55
CA ALA A 8 7.05 0.15 -11.19
C ALA A 8 6.56 -0.58 -9.93
N LEU A 9 6.57 -1.90 -9.97
CA LEU A 9 6.23 -2.75 -8.84
C LEU A 9 7.50 -3.18 -8.11
N ALA A 10 7.71 -2.69 -6.91
CA ALA A 10 8.82 -3.05 -6.04
C ALA A 10 8.50 -4.36 -5.30
N GLN A 11 8.57 -5.49 -5.99
CA GLN A 11 8.39 -6.82 -5.41
C GLN A 11 9.61 -7.18 -4.54
N LEU A 12 9.72 -6.51 -3.41
CA LEU A 12 10.83 -6.64 -2.47
C LEU A 12 10.40 -7.46 -1.26
N ASN A 13 11.38 -8.12 -0.64
CA ASN A 13 11.19 -8.84 0.61
C ASN A 13 11.68 -7.96 1.78
N PRO A 14 10.78 -7.30 2.53
CA PRO A 14 11.17 -6.54 3.72
C PRO A 14 11.52 -7.48 4.87
N LEU A 15 12.47 -7.05 5.71
CA LEU A 15 12.77 -7.74 6.95
C LEU A 15 11.89 -7.18 8.07
N VAL A 16 11.20 -8.08 8.77
CA VAL A 16 10.31 -7.69 9.90
C VAL A 16 11.13 -6.98 10.99
N GLY A 17 10.68 -5.78 11.38
CA GLY A 17 11.31 -4.95 12.40
C GLY A 17 12.49 -4.10 11.93
N ASP A 18 13.03 -4.34 10.74
CA ASP A 18 14.15 -3.56 10.18
C ASP A 18 13.65 -2.36 9.35
N VAL A 19 13.05 -1.40 10.03
CA VAL A 19 12.51 -0.19 9.38
C VAL A 19 13.57 0.53 8.55
N ILE A 20 14.77 0.70 9.11
CA ILE A 20 15.84 1.45 8.45
C ILE A 20 16.30 0.74 7.18
N GLY A 21 16.59 -0.56 7.26
CA GLY A 21 17.03 -1.33 6.10
C GLY A 21 15.96 -1.43 5.02
N ASN A 22 14.67 -1.55 5.40
CA ASN A 22 13.57 -1.57 4.44
C ASN A 22 13.44 -0.23 3.69
N VAL A 23 13.53 0.89 4.41
CA VAL A 23 13.52 2.25 3.83
C VAL A 23 14.70 2.46 2.89
N ASP A 24 15.92 2.16 3.33
CA ASP A 24 17.14 2.32 2.53
C ASP A 24 17.10 1.49 1.24
N LYS A 25 16.58 0.26 1.34
CA LYS A 25 16.38 -0.62 0.20
C LYS A 25 15.41 -0.02 -0.82
N LEU A 26 14.28 0.56 -0.36
CA LEU A 26 13.30 1.18 -1.25
C LEU A 26 13.85 2.46 -1.89
N ILE A 27 14.57 3.29 -1.14
CA ILE A 27 15.27 4.48 -1.67
C ILE A 27 16.29 4.06 -2.75
N SER A 28 17.08 3.02 -2.48
CA SER A 28 18.05 2.50 -3.44
C SER A 28 17.40 2.00 -4.73
N VAL A 29 16.28 1.30 -4.63
CA VAL A 29 15.52 0.85 -5.81
C VAL A 29 14.98 2.05 -6.59
N ARG A 30 14.35 3.00 -5.89
CA ARG A 30 13.82 4.22 -6.51
C ARG A 30 14.90 5.00 -7.27
N SER A 31 16.08 5.16 -6.68
CA SER A 31 17.18 5.90 -7.31
C SER A 31 17.67 5.28 -8.64
N LYS A 32 17.53 3.96 -8.80
CA LYS A 32 17.89 3.24 -10.03
C LYS A 32 16.86 3.37 -11.15
N LEU A 33 15.63 3.75 -10.83
CA LEU A 33 14.56 3.92 -11.83
C LEU A 33 14.70 5.23 -12.62
N GLU A 34 15.54 6.13 -12.16
CA GLU A 34 15.77 7.46 -12.77
C GLU A 34 14.46 8.22 -13.04
N ASN A 35 14.27 8.71 -14.28
CA ASN A 35 13.05 9.41 -14.71
C ASN A 35 12.12 8.51 -15.55
N SER A 36 12.32 7.19 -15.49
CA SER A 36 11.57 6.25 -16.34
C SER A 36 10.20 5.86 -15.78
N VAL A 37 9.90 6.20 -14.52
CA VAL A 37 8.72 5.76 -13.78
C VAL A 37 8.03 6.93 -13.10
N ASP A 38 6.71 6.94 -13.13
CA ASP A 38 5.89 7.94 -12.47
C ASP A 38 5.56 7.57 -11.02
N VAL A 39 5.32 6.28 -10.78
CA VAL A 39 4.94 5.75 -9.46
C VAL A 39 5.71 4.47 -9.15
N LEU A 40 6.35 4.41 -7.98
CA LEU A 40 6.92 3.20 -7.40
C LEU A 40 5.96 2.64 -6.35
N VAL A 41 5.52 1.40 -6.51
CA VAL A 41 4.58 0.74 -5.61
C VAL A 41 5.32 -0.33 -4.81
N ALA A 42 5.27 -0.22 -3.48
CA ALA A 42 5.81 -1.20 -2.54
C ALA A 42 4.68 -1.97 -1.83
N PRO A 43 4.95 -3.16 -1.26
CA PRO A 43 3.95 -4.00 -0.63
C PRO A 43 3.24 -3.39 0.59
N GLU A 44 2.16 -4.05 1.02
CA GLU A 44 1.50 -3.85 2.31
C GLU A 44 2.50 -3.99 3.47
N LEU A 45 2.41 -3.09 4.47
CA LEU A 45 3.28 -3.05 5.66
C LEU A 45 4.79 -3.15 5.35
N TYR A 46 5.20 -2.71 4.17
CA TYR A 46 6.59 -2.84 3.70
C TYR A 46 7.60 -2.21 4.66
N ILE A 47 7.29 -1.04 5.23
CA ILE A 47 8.21 -0.31 6.11
C ILE A 47 8.55 -1.12 7.35
N SER A 48 7.56 -1.75 7.97
CA SER A 48 7.71 -2.56 9.19
C SER A 48 8.07 -4.02 8.92
N GLY A 49 7.81 -4.49 7.70
CA GLY A 49 7.70 -5.92 7.39
C GLY A 49 6.37 -6.51 7.84
N TYR A 50 5.99 -7.68 7.27
CA TYR A 50 4.75 -8.40 7.59
C TYR A 50 5.05 -9.91 7.73
N PRO A 51 4.47 -10.62 8.74
CA PRO A 51 3.60 -10.13 9.81
C PRO A 51 4.37 -9.37 10.90
N ILE A 52 3.77 -8.29 11.42
CA ILE A 52 4.44 -7.43 12.41
C ILE A 52 4.10 -7.83 13.86
N ASP A 53 3.00 -8.54 14.05
CA ASP A 53 2.51 -9.02 15.35
C ASP A 53 2.56 -7.95 16.46
N ASP A 54 2.93 -8.32 17.68
CA ASP A 54 2.94 -7.43 18.85
C ASP A 54 4.02 -6.33 18.80
N LEU A 55 4.97 -6.41 17.88
CA LEU A 55 6.01 -5.37 17.75
C LEU A 55 5.40 -4.00 17.47
N VAL A 56 4.30 -3.95 16.71
CA VAL A 56 3.62 -2.71 16.38
C VAL A 56 2.91 -2.05 17.56
N LEU A 57 2.71 -2.76 18.69
CA LEU A 57 2.12 -2.20 19.89
C LEU A 57 3.12 -1.35 20.70
N ARG A 58 4.40 -1.37 20.34
CA ARG A 58 5.45 -0.60 20.97
C ARG A 58 5.50 0.82 20.40
N GLU A 59 5.42 1.82 21.27
CA GLU A 59 5.46 3.22 20.85
C GLU A 59 6.80 3.59 20.17
N ASP A 60 7.92 3.14 20.74
CA ASP A 60 9.25 3.38 20.18
C ASP A 60 9.43 2.80 18.78
N PHE A 61 8.74 1.69 18.49
CA PHE A 61 8.73 1.10 17.15
C PHE A 61 7.89 1.92 16.17
N LEU A 62 6.72 2.40 16.58
CA LEU A 62 5.89 3.28 15.74
C LEU A 62 6.58 4.61 15.46
N ASP A 63 7.28 5.20 16.45
CA ASP A 63 8.11 6.39 16.25
C ASP A 63 9.23 6.14 15.23
N LEU A 64 9.81 4.93 15.22
CA LEU A 64 10.80 4.55 14.21
C LEU A 64 10.19 4.44 12.81
N VAL A 65 8.97 3.89 12.69
CA VAL A 65 8.23 3.83 11.43
C VAL A 65 7.95 5.22 10.89
N ASP A 66 7.49 6.15 11.74
CA ASP A 66 7.22 7.54 11.33
C ASP A 66 8.50 8.23 10.82
N LYS A 67 9.63 8.06 11.52
CA LYS A 67 10.95 8.54 11.04
C LYS A 67 11.37 7.90 9.71
N GLY A 68 11.05 6.63 9.52
CA GLY A 68 11.29 5.92 8.27
C GLY A 68 10.49 6.54 7.11
N LEU A 69 9.20 6.81 7.33
CA LEU A 69 8.34 7.48 6.36
C LEU A 69 8.82 8.91 6.03
N GLU A 70 9.25 9.67 7.04
CA GLU A 70 9.84 11.00 6.83
C GLU A 70 11.13 10.94 5.98
N ASN A 71 11.99 9.94 6.22
CA ASN A 71 13.21 9.77 5.44
C ASN A 71 12.89 9.38 3.99
N LEU A 72 11.89 8.54 3.79
CA LEU A 72 11.42 8.19 2.46
C LEU A 72 10.81 9.41 1.76
N ALA A 73 10.06 10.25 2.47
CA ALA A 73 9.53 11.50 1.94
C ALA A 73 10.67 12.42 1.47
N LYS A 74 11.71 12.60 2.27
CA LYS A 74 12.89 13.41 1.88
C LYS A 74 13.52 12.93 0.58
N ALA A 75 13.51 11.62 0.30
CA ALA A 75 14.04 11.06 -0.92
C ALA A 75 13.22 11.42 -2.18
N THR A 76 11.96 11.88 -2.01
CA THR A 76 11.10 12.29 -3.13
C THR A 76 11.19 13.79 -3.47
N LYS A 77 12.06 14.56 -2.80
CA LYS A 77 12.27 16.00 -3.08
C LYS A 77 12.77 16.31 -4.49
N ASP A 78 13.29 15.30 -5.19
CA ASP A 78 13.70 15.42 -6.59
C ASP A 78 12.50 15.48 -7.56
N CYS A 79 11.27 15.33 -7.08
CA CYS A 79 10.01 15.39 -7.82
C CYS A 79 9.92 14.43 -9.02
N LYS A 80 10.69 13.32 -9.00
CA LYS A 80 10.75 12.38 -10.11
C LYS A 80 9.60 11.40 -10.12
N SER A 81 9.53 10.52 -9.12
CA SER A 81 8.47 9.52 -8.99
C SER A 81 7.83 9.58 -7.61
N SER A 82 6.51 9.46 -7.57
CA SER A 82 5.76 9.25 -6.33
C SER A 82 6.00 7.83 -5.80
N ILE A 83 5.78 7.61 -4.50
CA ILE A 83 5.88 6.30 -3.86
C ILE A 83 4.53 5.96 -3.25
N ILE A 84 4.06 4.73 -3.49
CA ILE A 84 2.94 4.11 -2.77
C ILE A 84 3.54 3.01 -1.90
N VAL A 85 3.37 3.08 -0.58
CA VAL A 85 4.01 2.14 0.36
C VAL A 85 3.13 1.85 1.57
N GLY A 86 3.08 0.58 1.99
CA GLY A 86 2.39 0.15 3.20
C GLY A 86 3.23 0.35 4.47
N ALA A 87 2.59 0.85 5.53
CA ALA A 87 3.16 0.95 6.87
C ALA A 87 2.07 0.98 7.94
N PRO A 88 2.35 0.59 9.21
CA PRO A 88 1.45 0.86 10.30
C PRO A 88 1.40 2.37 10.59
N ARG A 89 0.22 2.86 10.98
CA ARG A 89 -0.02 4.26 11.33
C ARG A 89 -0.68 4.34 12.71
N LYS A 90 -0.09 5.13 13.60
CA LYS A 90 -0.72 5.45 14.89
C LYS A 90 -1.78 6.54 14.71
N GLU A 91 -2.95 6.35 15.27
CA GLU A 91 -4.01 7.36 15.33
C GLU A 91 -4.60 7.40 16.73
N LYS A 92 -4.21 8.38 17.53
CA LYS A 92 -4.60 8.49 18.95
C LYS A 92 -4.24 7.19 19.72
N ASN A 93 -5.25 6.43 20.12
CA ASN A 93 -5.12 5.17 20.87
C ASN A 93 -5.32 3.94 19.97
N THR A 94 -5.33 4.08 18.67
CA THR A 94 -5.51 3.00 17.70
C THR A 94 -4.35 2.90 16.74
N ILE A 95 -4.17 1.72 16.15
CA ILE A 95 -3.17 1.47 15.12
C ILE A 95 -3.91 1.04 13.86
N ARG A 96 -3.47 1.53 12.72
CA ARG A 96 -4.03 1.26 11.41
C ARG A 96 -3.01 0.54 10.53
N ASN A 97 -3.46 -0.38 9.69
CA ASN A 97 -2.69 -0.84 8.55
C ASN A 97 -2.98 0.15 7.40
N SER A 98 -1.97 0.88 6.96
CA SER A 98 -2.18 2.02 6.06
C SER A 98 -1.27 1.96 4.84
N VAL A 99 -1.74 2.52 3.74
CA VAL A 99 -0.93 2.86 2.58
C VAL A 99 -0.70 4.36 2.54
N PHE A 100 0.53 4.75 2.29
CA PHE A 100 0.96 6.15 2.17
C PHE A 100 1.30 6.47 0.72
N VAL A 101 0.92 7.66 0.29
CA VAL A 101 1.36 8.26 -0.97
C VAL A 101 2.35 9.37 -0.62
N ILE A 102 3.55 9.22 -1.14
CA ILE A 102 4.69 10.09 -0.83
C ILE A 102 5.19 10.72 -2.13
N GLU A 103 5.24 12.03 -2.17
CA GLU A 103 5.69 12.79 -3.35
C GLU A 103 6.21 14.19 -2.95
N ASN A 104 7.08 14.74 -3.78
CA ASN A 104 7.56 16.12 -3.65
C ASN A 104 8.18 16.46 -2.28
N GLY A 105 8.70 15.46 -1.58
CA GLY A 105 9.33 15.62 -0.28
C GLY A 105 8.39 15.49 0.91
N ASP A 106 7.14 15.11 0.70
CA ASP A 106 6.12 15.04 1.74
C ASP A 106 5.22 13.80 1.60
N ILE A 107 4.53 13.45 2.68
CA ILE A 107 3.43 12.48 2.67
C ILE A 107 2.18 13.23 2.21
N SER A 108 1.79 13.05 0.94
CA SER A 108 0.66 13.80 0.38
C SER A 108 -0.68 13.32 0.91
N THR A 109 -0.82 12.01 1.15
CA THR A 109 -2.04 11.42 1.72
C THR A 109 -1.78 9.99 2.19
N PHE A 110 -2.76 9.42 2.89
CA PHE A 110 -2.79 8.00 3.25
C PHE A 110 -4.21 7.43 3.12
N ARG A 111 -4.31 6.10 3.12
CA ARG A 111 -5.56 5.36 3.24
C ARG A 111 -5.36 4.21 4.23
N ASP A 112 -6.36 3.96 5.06
CA ASP A 112 -6.35 2.87 6.03
C ASP A 112 -7.10 1.67 5.47
N LYS A 113 -6.60 0.49 5.73
CA LYS A 113 -7.23 -0.78 5.36
C LYS A 113 -8.62 -0.89 6.00
N PHE A 114 -9.62 -1.21 5.20
CA PHE A 114 -10.99 -1.37 5.65
C PHE A 114 -11.27 -2.79 6.13
N GLU A 115 -10.90 -3.80 5.32
CA GLU A 115 -11.11 -5.21 5.62
C GLU A 115 -9.89 -5.81 6.33
N LEU A 116 -10.06 -6.19 7.59
CA LEU A 116 -9.00 -6.79 8.40
C LEU A 116 -9.20 -8.32 8.46
N PRO A 117 -8.32 -9.12 7.82
CA PRO A 117 -8.44 -10.58 7.90
C PRO A 117 -8.15 -11.08 9.31
N ASN A 118 -8.94 -12.08 9.73
CA ASN A 118 -8.80 -12.71 11.06
C ASN A 118 -8.99 -14.23 10.96
N SER A 119 -8.38 -14.85 9.96
CA SER A 119 -8.45 -16.30 9.73
C SER A 119 -7.12 -16.85 9.22
N GLY A 120 -6.86 -18.13 9.49
CA GLY A 120 -5.63 -18.80 9.10
C GLY A 120 -4.42 -18.21 9.82
N VAL A 121 -3.50 -17.61 9.07
CA VAL A 121 -2.27 -16.98 9.60
C VAL A 121 -2.47 -15.50 9.97
N PHE A 122 -3.66 -14.96 9.75
CA PHE A 122 -3.96 -13.57 9.99
C PHE A 122 -4.66 -13.35 11.33
N ASP A 123 -4.20 -12.35 12.08
CA ASP A 123 -4.78 -11.89 13.36
C ASP A 123 -4.80 -10.34 13.39
N GLU A 124 -5.18 -9.73 12.27
CA GLU A 124 -5.13 -8.27 12.14
C GLU A 124 -6.13 -7.55 13.02
N GLN A 125 -7.31 -8.14 13.28
CA GLN A 125 -8.35 -7.52 14.12
C GLN A 125 -7.92 -7.37 15.58
N ARG A 126 -6.96 -8.15 16.06
CA ARG A 126 -6.39 -8.00 17.40
C ARG A 126 -5.52 -6.76 17.53
N ILE A 127 -4.90 -6.33 16.43
CA ILE A 127 -3.84 -5.31 16.42
C ILE A 127 -4.34 -4.02 15.79
N PHE A 128 -4.96 -4.12 14.63
CA PHE A 128 -5.37 -2.97 13.84
C PHE A 128 -6.85 -2.65 14.03
N THR A 129 -7.17 -1.39 13.89
CA THR A 129 -8.55 -0.90 13.81
C THR A 129 -8.89 -0.64 12.34
N PRO A 130 -10.05 -1.08 11.83
CA PRO A 130 -10.44 -0.87 10.45
C PRO A 130 -10.57 0.62 10.11
N GLY A 131 -10.16 0.98 8.89
CA GLY A 131 -10.38 2.30 8.32
C GLY A 131 -11.82 2.53 7.86
N ASN A 132 -12.05 3.68 7.26
CA ASN A 132 -13.29 3.97 6.55
C ASN A 132 -13.12 3.70 5.05
N LEU A 133 -14.22 3.44 4.35
CA LEU A 133 -14.22 3.49 2.89
C LEU A 133 -13.73 4.85 2.41
N SER A 134 -12.82 4.86 1.47
CA SER A 134 -12.15 6.08 1.00
C SER A 134 -12.10 6.13 -0.53
N GLY A 135 -12.12 7.33 -1.07
CA GLY A 135 -12.00 7.56 -2.51
C GLY A 135 -10.56 7.42 -3.02
N PRO A 136 -10.39 7.46 -4.36
CA PRO A 136 -9.09 7.37 -5.01
C PRO A 136 -8.20 8.57 -4.67
N VAL A 137 -6.90 8.40 -4.90
CA VAL A 137 -5.89 9.46 -4.79
C VAL A 137 -5.51 9.94 -6.19
N ASN A 138 -5.17 11.21 -6.34
CA ASN A 138 -4.70 11.75 -7.61
C ASN A 138 -3.17 11.74 -7.64
N ILE A 139 -2.58 11.03 -8.59
CA ILE A 139 -1.14 11.06 -8.85
C ILE A 139 -0.93 11.41 -10.31
N LYS A 140 -0.28 12.54 -10.57
CA LYS A 140 -0.01 13.06 -11.93
C LYS A 140 -1.25 13.13 -12.83
N GLY A 141 -2.40 13.45 -12.27
CA GLY A 141 -3.65 13.61 -12.99
C GLY A 141 -4.46 12.32 -13.17
N VAL A 142 -3.97 11.16 -12.71
CA VAL A 142 -4.69 9.88 -12.73
C VAL A 142 -5.26 9.59 -11.34
N ARG A 143 -6.53 9.21 -11.27
CA ARG A 143 -7.20 8.84 -10.02
C ARG A 143 -7.02 7.35 -9.75
N ILE A 144 -6.19 7.04 -8.75
CA ILE A 144 -5.77 5.68 -8.40
C ILE A 144 -6.53 5.23 -7.15
N GLY A 145 -7.29 4.14 -7.25
CA GLY A 145 -7.82 3.43 -6.09
C GLY A 145 -6.75 2.54 -5.50
N ILE A 146 -6.52 2.61 -4.18
CA ILE A 146 -5.45 1.83 -3.53
C ILE A 146 -6.04 0.97 -2.41
N PRO A 147 -6.64 -0.19 -2.74
CA PRO A 147 -7.06 -1.18 -1.74
C PRO A 147 -5.83 -1.90 -1.16
N ILE A 148 -5.95 -2.33 0.09
CA ILE A 148 -4.87 -3.03 0.80
C ILE A 148 -5.28 -4.49 1.00
N CYS A 149 -4.65 -5.38 0.27
CA CYS A 149 -4.70 -6.85 0.42
C CYS A 149 -6.14 -7.41 0.52
N GLU A 150 -6.67 -7.64 1.73
CA GLU A 150 -8.02 -8.19 1.95
C GLU A 150 -9.13 -7.30 1.37
N ASP A 151 -8.91 -6.00 1.24
CA ASP A 151 -9.87 -5.07 0.66
C ASP A 151 -10.34 -5.49 -0.74
N ILE A 152 -9.47 -6.13 -1.55
CA ILE A 152 -9.85 -6.56 -2.90
C ILE A 152 -10.76 -7.78 -2.92
N TRP A 153 -10.78 -8.56 -1.83
CA TRP A 153 -11.61 -9.75 -1.71
C TRP A 153 -13.09 -9.43 -1.49
N LYS A 154 -13.36 -8.19 -1.07
CA LYS A 154 -14.72 -7.66 -0.84
C LYS A 154 -15.11 -6.71 -1.96
N GLU A 155 -16.36 -6.77 -2.34
CA GLU A 155 -16.90 -5.97 -3.45
C GLU A 155 -16.98 -4.49 -3.10
N ASN A 156 -17.46 -4.20 -1.89
CA ASN A 156 -17.78 -2.86 -1.39
C ASN A 156 -16.62 -1.86 -1.45
N VAL A 157 -15.38 -2.29 -1.23
CA VAL A 157 -14.21 -1.39 -1.27
C VAL A 157 -13.91 -0.96 -2.71
N ILE A 158 -13.91 -1.92 -3.65
CA ILE A 158 -13.61 -1.63 -5.06
C ILE A 158 -14.75 -0.87 -5.71
N GLU A 159 -16.00 -1.22 -5.40
CA GLU A 159 -17.19 -0.48 -5.84
C GLU A 159 -17.16 0.98 -5.38
N CYS A 160 -16.86 1.22 -4.09
CA CYS A 160 -16.71 2.59 -3.56
C CYS A 160 -15.61 3.37 -4.29
N LEU A 161 -14.46 2.75 -4.58
CA LEU A 161 -13.38 3.38 -5.33
C LEU A 161 -13.80 3.72 -6.76
N ALA A 162 -14.50 2.79 -7.45
CA ALA A 162 -15.00 2.98 -8.81
C ALA A 162 -16.05 4.10 -8.87
N GLU A 163 -17.06 4.07 -8.00
CA GLU A 163 -18.11 5.10 -7.91
C GLU A 163 -17.53 6.47 -7.54
N SER A 164 -16.47 6.51 -6.73
CA SER A 164 -15.74 7.75 -6.42
C SER A 164 -14.86 8.22 -7.57
N GLY A 165 -14.84 7.47 -8.68
CA GLY A 165 -14.21 7.84 -9.95
C GLY A 165 -12.74 7.44 -10.04
N ALA A 166 -12.32 6.32 -9.47
CA ALA A 166 -11.03 5.72 -9.77
C ALA A 166 -10.92 5.39 -11.28
N GLU A 167 -9.73 5.56 -11.85
CA GLU A 167 -9.43 5.24 -13.25
C GLU A 167 -8.60 3.96 -13.36
N ILE A 168 -7.93 3.58 -12.28
CA ILE A 168 -7.14 2.35 -12.14
C ILE A 168 -7.12 1.94 -10.67
N ILE A 169 -7.07 0.64 -10.44
CA ILE A 169 -6.86 0.06 -9.11
C ILE A 169 -5.42 -0.43 -8.99
N VAL A 170 -4.75 -0.07 -7.90
CA VAL A 170 -3.40 -0.55 -7.53
C VAL A 170 -3.48 -1.17 -6.15
N SER A 171 -3.55 -2.49 -6.09
CA SER A 171 -3.65 -3.24 -4.82
C SER A 171 -2.26 -3.57 -4.27
N ILE A 172 -1.97 -3.13 -3.04
CA ILE A 172 -0.75 -3.54 -2.34
C ILE A 172 -1.04 -4.75 -1.46
N ASN A 173 -0.14 -5.73 -1.48
CA ASN A 173 -0.39 -7.02 -0.84
C ASN A 173 0.82 -7.54 -0.07
N ALA A 174 0.56 -8.32 0.99
CA ALA A 174 1.52 -9.16 1.69
C ALA A 174 0.93 -10.57 1.94
N SER A 175 0.22 -11.10 0.95
CA SER A 175 -0.52 -12.37 1.06
C SER A 175 0.42 -13.56 1.19
N PRO A 176 0.12 -14.54 2.06
CA PRO A 176 0.94 -15.74 2.23
C PRO A 176 0.88 -16.62 0.98
N PHE A 177 2.00 -17.26 0.68
CA PHE A 177 2.04 -18.25 -0.39
C PHE A 177 1.37 -19.57 0.05
N THR A 178 0.45 -20.07 -0.77
CA THR A 178 -0.08 -21.45 -0.68
C THR A 178 -0.24 -22.01 -2.06
N LEU A 179 -0.14 -23.34 -2.20
CA LEU A 179 -0.20 -24.02 -3.50
C LEU A 179 -1.52 -23.78 -4.25
N SER A 180 -2.65 -23.62 -3.54
CA SER A 180 -3.98 -23.45 -4.14
C SER A 180 -4.38 -22.00 -4.39
N LYS A 181 -3.82 -21.03 -3.66
CA LYS A 181 -4.29 -19.64 -3.67
C LYS A 181 -4.04 -18.86 -4.97
N ASN A 182 -3.17 -19.35 -5.84
CA ASN A 182 -2.85 -18.60 -7.07
C ASN A 182 -4.09 -18.45 -7.98
N ASN A 183 -4.86 -19.52 -8.15
CA ASN A 183 -6.08 -19.48 -8.95
C ASN A 183 -7.19 -18.65 -8.28
N GLU A 184 -7.31 -18.72 -6.95
CA GLU A 184 -8.27 -17.92 -6.19
C GLU A 184 -7.99 -16.42 -6.34
N ARG A 185 -6.72 -16.00 -6.17
CA ARG A 185 -6.29 -14.61 -6.37
C ARG A 185 -6.60 -14.10 -7.76
N LEU A 186 -6.26 -14.90 -8.77
CA LEU A 186 -6.55 -14.56 -10.17
C LEU A 186 -8.06 -14.42 -10.40
N SER A 187 -8.87 -15.32 -9.85
CA SER A 187 -10.33 -15.26 -9.95
C SER A 187 -10.88 -13.98 -9.31
N VAL A 188 -10.43 -13.65 -8.10
CA VAL A 188 -10.83 -12.41 -7.40
C VAL A 188 -10.44 -11.18 -8.23
N ALA A 189 -9.19 -11.09 -8.68
CA ALA A 189 -8.72 -9.97 -9.48
C ALA A 189 -9.55 -9.79 -10.77
N ILE A 190 -9.82 -10.89 -11.48
CA ILE A 190 -10.65 -10.88 -12.70
C ILE A 190 -12.09 -10.45 -12.39
N SER A 191 -12.67 -10.92 -11.28
CA SER A 191 -14.02 -10.50 -10.87
C SER A 191 -14.06 -9.00 -10.64
N ARG A 192 -13.13 -8.43 -9.86
CA ARG A 192 -13.08 -6.98 -9.61
C ARG A 192 -12.94 -6.15 -10.88
N ILE A 193 -12.10 -6.61 -11.85
CA ILE A 193 -11.96 -5.95 -13.14
C ILE A 193 -13.28 -5.96 -13.93
N ARG A 194 -13.97 -7.11 -13.96
CA ARG A 194 -15.21 -7.26 -14.73
C ARG A 194 -16.38 -6.49 -14.14
N GLU A 195 -16.48 -6.46 -12.82
CA GLU A 195 -17.57 -5.79 -12.10
C GLU A 195 -17.49 -4.27 -12.22
N ASN A 196 -16.28 -3.73 -12.25
CA ASN A 196 -16.06 -2.28 -12.17
C ASN A 196 -15.48 -1.68 -13.47
N GLU A 197 -15.16 -2.50 -14.47
CA GLU A 197 -14.55 -2.10 -15.75
C GLU A 197 -13.26 -1.27 -15.60
N LEU A 198 -12.52 -1.49 -14.50
CA LEU A 198 -11.29 -0.77 -14.21
C LEU A 198 -10.06 -1.65 -14.41
N PRO A 199 -8.97 -1.11 -14.98
CA PRO A 199 -7.69 -1.80 -14.98
C PRO A 199 -7.18 -2.00 -13.55
N LEU A 200 -6.56 -3.15 -13.30
CA LEU A 200 -6.04 -3.54 -11.99
C LEU A 200 -4.56 -3.90 -12.08
N VAL A 201 -3.78 -3.32 -11.19
CA VAL A 201 -2.41 -3.73 -10.87
C VAL A 201 -2.44 -4.43 -9.51
N TYR A 202 -1.93 -5.71 -9.49
CA TYR A 202 -2.04 -6.58 -8.31
C TYR A 202 -0.72 -7.23 -7.95
#